data_55170bf6cea651f2925f21277bc4ae7e
#
_entry.id   55170bf6cea651f2925f21277bc4ae7e
#
_cell.length_a   1.000
_cell.length_b   1.000
_cell.length_c   1.000
_cell.angle_alpha   90.00
_cell.angle_beta   90.00
_cell.angle_gamma   90.00
#
_symmetry.space_group_name_H-M   'P 1'
#
loop_
_entity.id
_entity.type
_entity.pdbx_description
1 polymer ?
#
loop_
_entity_poly.entity_id
_entity_poly.type
_entity_poly.pdbx_seq_one_letter_code
_entity_poly.pdbx_strand_id
1 'polypeptide(L)'
;MNALQITAFQDKLDSPFLSPAKVARTLSLQLQDLADSAHVHRNTLTSRPQSEKVQTLLRSILRVLSAATEAFGNRDVALSWMRNEPVPAFRHKTALDFVREGRTEAVVSYLESISAGSVG
;
A
#
# COMPACT_ATOMS: atom_id res chain seq x y z
N MET A 1 10.42 4.35 -3.05
CA MET A 1 10.17 5.55 -2.23
C MET A 1 11.41 5.93 -1.48
N ASN A 2 11.81 7.19 -1.56
CA ASN A 2 12.97 7.64 -0.82
C ASN A 2 12.54 8.22 0.54
N ALA A 3 13.53 8.64 1.37
CA ALA A 3 13.26 9.13 2.72
C ALA A 3 12.34 10.37 2.74
N LEU A 4 12.46 11.26 1.75
CA LEU A 4 11.61 12.45 1.67
C LEU A 4 10.16 12.08 1.37
N GLN A 5 9.94 11.06 0.53
CA GLN A 5 8.60 10.61 0.20
C GLN A 5 7.93 9.93 1.38
N ILE A 6 8.68 9.11 2.13
CA ILE A 6 8.09 8.41 3.27
C ILE A 6 7.77 9.38 4.41
N THR A 7 8.48 10.48 4.52
CA THR A 7 8.22 11.51 5.54
C THR A 7 6.79 12.03 5.46
N ALA A 8 6.23 12.08 4.25
CA ALA A 8 4.85 12.54 4.05
C ALA A 8 3.81 11.64 4.72
N PHE A 9 4.17 10.39 5.05
CA PHE A 9 3.24 9.42 5.64
C PHE A 9 3.49 9.19 7.13
N GLN A 10 4.56 9.76 7.69
CA GLN A 10 4.85 9.62 9.11
C GLN A 10 3.81 10.38 9.93
N ASP A 11 3.49 9.87 11.12
CA ASP A 11 2.52 10.53 12.00
C ASP A 11 3.08 11.88 12.51
N LYS A 12 4.38 11.95 12.70
CA LYS A 12 5.10 13.19 12.99
C LYS A 12 6.53 13.05 12.48
N LEU A 13 7.23 14.18 12.38
CA LEU A 13 8.61 14.20 11.88
C LEU A 13 9.49 13.23 12.69
N ASP A 14 10.27 12.44 11.97
CA ASP A 14 11.21 11.45 12.52
C ASP A 14 10.55 10.33 13.34
N SER A 15 9.24 10.17 13.24
CA SER A 15 8.56 9.07 13.90
C SER A 15 8.78 7.77 13.12
N PRO A 16 8.94 6.63 13.80
CA PRO A 16 8.96 5.34 13.14
C PRO A 16 7.56 4.88 12.70
N PHE A 17 6.51 5.59 13.12
CA PHE A 17 5.15 5.20 12.85
C PHE A 17 4.54 5.99 11.69
N LEU A 18 3.71 5.29 10.91
CA LEU A 18 2.97 5.87 9.79
C LEU A 18 1.58 6.27 10.24
N SER A 19 1.04 7.31 9.60
CA SER A 19 -0.30 7.82 9.91
C SER A 19 -1.34 7.15 9.02
N PRO A 20 -2.31 6.41 9.58
CA PRO A 20 -3.40 5.87 8.77
C PRO A 20 -4.14 6.95 7.99
N ALA A 21 -4.38 8.12 8.62
CA ALA A 21 -5.09 9.22 7.95
C ALA A 21 -4.31 9.77 6.77
N LYS A 22 -3.00 9.93 6.91
CA LYS A 22 -2.16 10.45 5.81
C LYS A 22 -2.08 9.46 4.66
N VAL A 23 -1.95 8.16 4.97
CA VAL A 23 -1.93 7.12 3.94
C VAL A 23 -3.27 7.07 3.23
N ALA A 24 -4.38 7.06 3.96
CA ALA A 24 -5.71 7.03 3.37
C ALA A 24 -5.94 8.24 2.46
N ARG A 25 -5.58 9.43 2.91
CA ARG A 25 -5.76 10.66 2.12
C ARG A 25 -4.96 10.59 0.82
N THR A 26 -3.70 10.20 0.90
CA THR A 26 -2.83 10.15 -0.29
C THR A 26 -3.31 9.13 -1.30
N LEU A 27 -3.81 8.00 -0.82
CA LEU A 27 -4.28 6.92 -1.69
C LEU A 27 -5.75 7.07 -2.08
N SER A 28 -6.41 8.13 -1.62
CA SER A 28 -7.85 8.37 -1.83
C SER A 28 -8.68 7.17 -1.34
N LEU A 29 -8.28 6.61 -0.21
CA LEU A 29 -8.99 5.52 0.46
C LEU A 29 -9.73 6.08 1.67
N GLN A 30 -10.83 5.42 2.03
CA GLN A 30 -11.51 5.73 3.28
C GLN A 30 -10.83 4.97 4.42
N LEU A 31 -10.95 5.49 5.63
CA LEU A 31 -10.40 4.80 6.80
C LEU A 31 -11.00 3.41 6.97
N GLN A 32 -12.29 3.24 6.60
CA GLN A 32 -12.93 1.93 6.66
C GLN A 32 -12.22 0.91 5.75
N ASP A 33 -11.74 1.36 4.58
CA ASP A 33 -11.00 0.48 3.68
C ASP A 33 -9.70 0.00 4.33
N LEU A 34 -9.02 0.88 5.06
CA LEU A 34 -7.80 0.49 5.78
C LEU A 34 -8.12 -0.46 6.92
N ALA A 35 -9.18 -0.21 7.67
CA ALA A 35 -9.58 -1.06 8.77
C ALA A 35 -9.92 -2.47 8.28
N ASP A 36 -10.69 -2.56 7.20
CA ASP A 36 -11.04 -3.84 6.58
C ASP A 36 -9.79 -4.58 6.12
N SER A 37 -8.86 -3.87 5.50
CA SER A 37 -7.62 -4.45 5.00
C SER A 37 -6.69 -4.91 6.12
N ALA A 38 -6.71 -4.23 7.27
CA ALA A 38 -5.92 -4.61 8.44
C ALA A 38 -6.64 -5.65 9.32
N HIS A 39 -7.90 -5.96 9.00
CA HIS A 39 -8.72 -6.87 9.80
C HIS A 39 -8.90 -6.36 11.24
N VAL A 40 -9.12 -5.07 11.37
CA VAL A 40 -9.35 -4.43 12.67
C VAL A 40 -10.62 -3.58 12.60
N HIS A 41 -11.14 -3.21 13.76
CA HIS A 41 -12.26 -2.29 13.85
C HIS A 41 -11.80 -0.88 13.45
N ARG A 42 -12.67 -0.12 12.79
CA ARG A 42 -12.35 1.24 12.35
C ARG A 42 -11.80 2.11 13.49
N ASN A 43 -12.35 1.98 14.68
CA ASN A 43 -11.90 2.76 15.84
C ASN A 43 -10.45 2.49 16.21
N THR A 44 -9.92 1.32 15.86
CA THR A 44 -8.53 0.97 16.12
C THR A 44 -7.58 1.89 15.36
N LEU A 45 -7.98 2.36 14.17
CA LEU A 45 -7.13 3.27 13.39
C LEU A 45 -6.90 4.60 14.10
N THR A 46 -7.88 5.07 14.86
CA THR A 46 -7.78 6.33 15.59
C THR A 46 -7.28 6.16 17.01
N SER A 47 -7.69 5.08 17.70
CA SER A 47 -7.32 4.84 19.09
C SER A 47 -5.98 4.12 19.24
N ARG A 48 -5.64 3.27 18.30
CA ARG A 48 -4.39 2.49 18.32
C ARG A 48 -3.70 2.51 16.95
N PRO A 49 -3.39 3.69 16.42
CA PRO A 49 -2.78 3.77 15.08
C PRO A 49 -1.39 3.11 15.02
N GLN A 50 -0.73 2.97 16.17
CA GLN A 50 0.59 2.37 16.24
C GLN A 50 0.55 0.85 16.46
N SER A 51 -0.63 0.24 16.44
CA SER A 51 -0.73 -1.21 16.61
C SER A 51 0.00 -1.94 15.47
N GLU A 52 0.48 -3.14 15.77
CA GLU A 52 1.26 -3.90 14.81
C GLU A 52 0.48 -4.21 13.54
N LYS A 53 -0.79 -4.60 13.67
CA LYS A 53 -1.63 -4.91 12.50
C LYS A 53 -1.79 -3.69 11.59
N VAL A 54 -2.05 -2.53 12.17
CA VAL A 54 -2.21 -1.30 11.40
C VAL A 54 -0.90 -0.92 10.73
N GLN A 55 0.19 -0.89 11.47
CA GLN A 55 1.48 -0.48 10.93
C GLN A 55 1.99 -1.45 9.86
N THR A 56 1.78 -2.74 10.03
CA THR A 56 2.15 -3.74 9.03
C THR A 56 1.39 -3.50 7.73
N LEU A 57 0.09 -3.23 7.81
CA LEU A 57 -0.69 -2.92 6.61
C LEU A 57 -0.16 -1.66 5.92
N LEU A 58 0.06 -0.59 6.68
CA LEU A 58 0.51 0.67 6.09
C LEU A 58 1.86 0.50 5.40
N ARG A 59 2.80 -0.20 6.02
CA ARG A 59 4.09 -0.49 5.40
C ARG A 59 3.93 -1.33 4.13
N SER A 60 3.04 -2.32 4.14
CA SER A 60 2.78 -3.14 2.96
C SER A 60 2.22 -2.31 1.81
N ILE A 61 1.27 -1.43 2.09
CA ILE A 61 0.69 -0.55 1.07
C ILE A 61 1.76 0.36 0.47
N LEU A 62 2.60 0.98 1.30
CA LEU A 62 3.64 1.87 0.79
C LEU A 62 4.71 1.11 0.01
N ARG A 63 5.02 -0.10 0.43
CA ARG A 63 5.96 -0.95 -0.30
C ARG A 63 5.45 -1.29 -1.69
N VAL A 64 4.18 -1.65 -1.80
CA VAL A 64 3.55 -1.92 -3.10
C VAL A 64 3.51 -0.65 -3.95
N LEU A 65 3.13 0.48 -3.34
CA LEU A 65 3.09 1.75 -4.07
C LEU A 65 4.46 2.12 -4.61
N SER A 66 5.51 1.93 -3.82
CA SER A 66 6.88 2.22 -4.26
C SER A 66 7.28 1.34 -5.45
N ALA A 67 7.03 0.05 -5.34
CA ALA A 67 7.35 -0.89 -6.42
C ALA A 67 6.52 -0.61 -7.68
N ALA A 68 5.25 -0.28 -7.52
CA ALA A 68 4.38 0.05 -8.65
C ALA A 68 4.80 1.36 -9.32
N THR A 69 5.19 2.36 -8.53
CA THR A 69 5.66 3.64 -9.07
C THR A 69 6.92 3.41 -9.91
N GLU A 70 7.83 2.57 -9.45
CA GLU A 70 9.02 2.25 -10.20
C GLU A 70 8.70 1.48 -11.49
N ALA A 71 7.78 0.52 -11.40
CA ALA A 71 7.40 -0.29 -12.54
C ALA A 71 6.71 0.52 -13.64
N PHE A 72 5.85 1.45 -13.28
CA PHE A 72 5.05 2.23 -14.22
C PHE A 72 5.59 3.63 -14.49
N GLY A 73 6.58 4.07 -13.74
CA GLY A 73 7.23 5.36 -13.93
C GLY A 73 6.40 6.57 -13.53
N ASN A 74 5.24 6.36 -12.92
CA ASN A 74 4.32 7.43 -12.56
C ASN A 74 3.50 7.02 -11.35
N ARG A 75 3.48 7.88 -10.33
CA ARG A 75 2.78 7.58 -9.08
C ARG A 75 1.26 7.49 -9.26
N ASP A 76 0.67 8.40 -10.04
CA ASP A 76 -0.77 8.41 -10.23
C ASP A 76 -1.24 7.15 -10.97
N VAL A 77 -0.47 6.71 -11.96
CA VAL A 77 -0.73 5.45 -12.65
C VAL A 77 -0.61 4.28 -11.68
N ALA A 78 0.42 4.29 -10.84
CA ALA A 78 0.64 3.24 -9.84
C ALA A 78 -0.53 3.16 -8.85
N LEU A 79 -1.02 4.32 -8.37
CA LEU A 79 -2.16 4.36 -7.46
C LEU A 79 -3.42 3.80 -8.12
N SER A 80 -3.69 4.22 -9.34
CA SER A 80 -4.86 3.75 -10.08
C SER A 80 -4.79 2.25 -10.30
N TRP A 81 -3.63 1.76 -10.71
CA TRP A 81 -3.41 0.33 -10.92
C TRP A 81 -3.64 -0.46 -9.62
N MET A 82 -3.05 -0.01 -8.54
CA MET A 82 -3.12 -0.71 -7.26
C MET A 82 -4.55 -0.85 -6.75
N ARG A 83 -5.36 0.17 -6.95
CA ARG A 83 -6.73 0.22 -6.44
C ARG A 83 -7.75 -0.42 -7.36
N ASN A 84 -7.56 -0.30 -8.67
CA ASN A 84 -8.65 -0.52 -9.61
C ASN A 84 -8.40 -1.62 -10.65
N GLU A 85 -7.14 -1.99 -10.90
CA GLU A 85 -6.84 -2.89 -12.02
C GLU A 85 -6.93 -4.36 -11.59
N PRO A 86 -7.88 -5.13 -12.12
CA PRO A 86 -7.88 -6.57 -11.91
C PRO A 86 -6.71 -7.18 -12.66
N VAL A 87 -5.86 -7.91 -11.96
CA VAL A 87 -4.65 -8.49 -12.55
C VAL A 87 -4.87 -9.98 -12.80
N PRO A 88 -4.77 -10.44 -14.06
CA PRO A 88 -4.98 -11.87 -14.35
C PRO A 88 -4.12 -12.80 -13.51
N ALA A 89 -2.85 -12.42 -13.28
CA ALA A 89 -1.94 -13.21 -12.43
C ALA A 89 -2.42 -13.31 -10.98
N PHE A 90 -3.32 -12.42 -10.54
CA PHE A 90 -3.89 -12.40 -9.20
C PHE A 90 -5.33 -12.90 -9.19
N ARG A 91 -5.70 -13.76 -10.14
CA ARG A 91 -7.06 -14.26 -10.28
C ARG A 91 -8.07 -13.12 -10.47
N HIS A 92 -7.66 -12.09 -11.22
CA HIS A 92 -8.47 -10.90 -11.50
C HIS A 92 -8.82 -10.07 -10.26
N LYS A 93 -8.03 -10.20 -9.20
CA LYS A 93 -8.11 -9.32 -8.04
C LYS A 93 -7.14 -8.15 -8.23
N THR A 94 -7.37 -7.07 -7.47
CA THR A 94 -6.45 -5.93 -7.48
C THR A 94 -5.25 -6.21 -6.58
N ALA A 95 -4.20 -5.41 -6.76
CA ALA A 95 -3.05 -5.48 -5.87
C ALA A 95 -3.46 -5.20 -4.42
N LEU A 96 -4.36 -4.24 -4.21
CA LEU A 96 -4.83 -3.92 -2.86
C LEU A 96 -5.59 -5.09 -2.23
N ASP A 97 -6.38 -5.84 -3.02
CA ASP A 97 -7.04 -7.06 -2.55
C ASP A 97 -6.01 -8.08 -2.06
N PHE A 98 -4.92 -8.24 -2.81
CA PHE A 98 -3.85 -9.18 -2.44
C PHE A 98 -3.15 -8.74 -1.16
N VAL A 99 -2.92 -7.44 -0.98
CA VAL A 99 -2.36 -6.93 0.28
C VAL A 99 -3.30 -7.26 1.45
N ARG A 100 -4.60 -7.08 1.24
CA ARG A 100 -5.60 -7.43 2.25
C ARG A 100 -5.53 -8.91 2.64
N GLU A 101 -5.24 -9.76 1.68
CA GLU A 101 -5.14 -11.20 1.91
C GLU A 101 -3.78 -11.64 2.47
N GLY A 102 -2.89 -10.70 2.76
CA GLY A 102 -1.55 -11.02 3.23
C GLY A 102 -0.58 -11.45 2.15
N ARG A 103 -0.87 -11.16 0.89
CA ARG A 103 -0.08 -11.59 -0.25
C ARG A 103 0.76 -10.45 -0.85
N THR A 104 1.28 -9.60 0.01
CA THR A 104 2.10 -8.46 -0.41
C THR A 104 3.31 -8.89 -1.23
N GLU A 105 3.98 -9.98 -0.82
CA GLU A 105 5.17 -10.45 -1.54
C GLU A 105 4.87 -10.86 -2.97
N ALA A 106 3.71 -11.46 -3.22
CA ALA A 106 3.31 -11.84 -4.58
C ALA A 106 3.16 -10.59 -5.46
N VAL A 107 2.60 -9.51 -4.91
CA VAL A 107 2.45 -8.26 -5.64
C VAL A 107 3.82 -7.65 -5.96
N VAL A 108 4.68 -7.57 -4.96
CA VAL A 108 6.01 -6.97 -5.13
C VAL A 108 6.82 -7.77 -6.17
N SER A 109 6.79 -9.09 -6.09
CA SER A 109 7.50 -9.93 -7.07
C SER A 109 6.99 -9.73 -8.49
N TYR A 110 5.67 -9.62 -8.64
CA TYR A 110 5.07 -9.33 -9.95
C TYR A 110 5.57 -7.99 -10.50
N LEU A 111 5.58 -6.96 -9.67
CA LEU A 111 6.04 -5.63 -10.07
C LEU A 111 7.52 -5.61 -10.39
N GLU A 112 8.32 -6.32 -9.63
CA GLU A 112 9.75 -6.43 -9.88
C GLU A 112 10.03 -7.10 -11.23
N SER A 113 9.23 -8.10 -11.60
CA SER A 113 9.38 -8.75 -12.89
C SER A 113 9.09 -7.79 -14.04
N ILE A 114 8.13 -6.89 -13.87
CA ILE A 114 7.84 -5.84 -14.86
C ILE A 114 9.01 -4.87 -14.94
N SER A 115 9.51 -4.39 -13.80
CA SER A 115 10.62 -3.45 -13.76
C SER A 115 11.92 -4.02 -14.34
N ALA A 116 12.12 -5.31 -14.19
CA ALA A 116 13.31 -5.98 -14.73
C ALA A 116 13.23 -6.17 -16.24
N GLY A 117 12.13 -5.79 -16.88
CA GLY A 117 11.96 -5.97 -18.31
C GLY A 117 11.79 -7.42 -18.74
N SER A 118 11.49 -8.31 -17.82
CA SER A 118 11.26 -9.72 -18.13
C SER A 118 9.84 -9.97 -18.61
N VAL A 119 9.34 -9.05 -19.35
CA VAL A 119 8.06 -9.16 -20.01
C VAL A 119 8.30 -9.88 -21.29
N GLY A 120 8.52 -11.05 -21.16
CA GLY A 120 8.79 -11.81 -22.35
C GLY A 120 7.66 -11.73 -23.30
#